data_e3a37de9fd22e569da5bea55ceebc93b
#
_entry.id   e3a37de9fd22e569da5bea55ceebc93b
#
_cell.length_a   1.000
_cell.length_b   1.000
_cell.length_c   1.000
_cell.angle_alpha   90.00
_cell.angle_beta   90.00
_cell.angle_gamma   90.00
#
_symmetry.space_group_name_H-M   'P 1'
#
loop_
_entity.id
_entity.type
_entity.pdbx_description
1 polymer ?
#
loop_
_entity_poly.entity_id
_entity_poly.type
_entity_poly.pdbx_seq_one_letter_code
_entity_poly.pdbx_strand_id
1 'polypeptide(L)'
;WKEVFDYIANAYDEDSIEHIYVNGDGADWIKYGAKVHSKAKFVLDKYHMHKYIVAATSHLMDSASDARSEIWHAINKKNKKLAEKTFDEIIELTEAESKQKAVEASKKYILGHWSAIMTGVRNRKDNIHCSAEGHISHIFSDRLSSRPLGWSVIGADKMAQLRVYKRNGRSMLELVR
;
A
#
# COMPACT_ATOMS: atom_id res chain seq x y z
N TRP A 1 -10.85 -13.41 -0.93
CA TRP A 1 -11.70 -12.27 -1.27
C TRP A 1 -13.18 -12.53 -1.02
N LYS A 2 -13.66 -13.76 -1.24
CA LYS A 2 -15.04 -14.10 -0.92
C LYS A 2 -15.39 -13.74 0.53
N GLU A 3 -14.61 -14.22 1.51
CA GLU A 3 -14.82 -13.92 2.92
C GLU A 3 -14.84 -12.42 3.25
N VAL A 4 -14.02 -11.61 2.54
CA VAL A 4 -13.99 -10.16 2.72
C VAL A 4 -15.30 -9.54 2.24
N PHE A 5 -15.80 -9.94 1.08
CA PHE A 5 -17.05 -9.39 0.54
C PHE A 5 -18.27 -9.94 1.26
N ASP A 6 -18.25 -11.21 1.71
CA ASP A 6 -19.30 -11.77 2.59
C ASP A 6 -19.36 -10.97 3.91
N TYR A 7 -18.21 -10.60 4.49
CA TYR A 7 -18.18 -9.73 5.66
C TYR A 7 -18.79 -8.35 5.39
N ILE A 8 -18.44 -7.71 4.26
CA ILE A 8 -18.98 -6.40 3.89
C ILE A 8 -20.49 -6.46 3.73
N ALA A 9 -21.00 -7.46 3.02
CA ALA A 9 -22.45 -7.66 2.81
C ALA A 9 -23.22 -7.93 4.12
N ASN A 10 -22.58 -8.58 5.11
CA ASN A 10 -23.21 -8.82 6.42
C ASN A 10 -23.10 -7.64 7.39
N ALA A 11 -22.06 -6.79 7.25
CA ALA A 11 -21.80 -5.69 8.18
C ALA A 11 -22.39 -4.34 7.74
N TYR A 12 -22.66 -4.19 6.46
CA TYR A 12 -23.11 -2.93 5.86
C TYR A 12 -24.33 -3.17 4.97
N ASP A 13 -25.16 -2.16 4.82
CA ASP A 13 -26.22 -2.14 3.80
C ASP A 13 -25.58 -1.99 2.41
N GLU A 14 -25.60 -3.07 1.63
CA GLU A 14 -24.91 -3.15 0.35
C GLU A 14 -25.46 -2.14 -0.67
N ASP A 15 -26.74 -1.81 -0.61
CA ASP A 15 -27.37 -0.84 -1.51
C ASP A 15 -26.86 0.58 -1.25
N SER A 16 -26.52 0.90 -0.01
CA SER A 16 -25.98 2.19 0.39
C SER A 16 -24.48 2.37 0.06
N ILE A 17 -23.75 1.29 -0.23
CA ILE A 17 -22.34 1.36 -0.58
C ILE A 17 -22.17 1.91 -2.00
N GLU A 18 -21.54 3.06 -2.13
CA GLU A 18 -21.19 3.62 -3.44
C GLU A 18 -19.87 3.05 -3.98
N HIS A 19 -18.84 2.95 -3.13
CA HIS A 19 -17.50 2.49 -3.51
C HIS A 19 -16.84 1.69 -2.39
N ILE A 20 -16.08 0.67 -2.79
CA ILE A 20 -15.18 -0.08 -1.91
C ILE A 20 -13.75 0.16 -2.40
N TYR A 21 -12.91 0.83 -1.58
CA TYR A 21 -11.52 1.07 -1.94
C TYR A 21 -10.62 -0.05 -1.40
N VAL A 22 -10.01 -0.78 -2.33
CA VAL A 22 -9.02 -1.82 -2.02
C VAL A 22 -7.64 -1.19 -2.11
N ASN A 23 -7.07 -0.83 -0.98
CA ASN A 23 -5.74 -0.23 -0.90
C ASN A 23 -4.65 -1.31 -0.80
N GLY A 24 -3.54 -1.14 -1.52
CA GLY A 24 -2.40 -2.04 -1.43
C GLY A 24 -1.20 -1.65 -2.28
N ASP A 25 -0.15 -2.47 -2.21
CA ASP A 25 1.14 -2.28 -2.86
C ASP A 25 1.18 -2.58 -4.37
N GLY A 26 0.09 -3.06 -4.93
CA GLY A 26 0.00 -3.46 -6.33
C GLY A 26 0.27 -4.94 -6.60
N ALA A 27 0.33 -5.78 -5.57
CA ALA A 27 0.37 -7.22 -5.74
C ALA A 27 -0.87 -7.73 -6.49
N ASP A 28 -0.69 -8.73 -7.36
CA ASP A 28 -1.76 -9.18 -8.26
C ASP A 28 -2.98 -9.72 -7.51
N TRP A 29 -2.78 -10.38 -6.39
CA TRP A 29 -3.88 -10.89 -5.56
C TRP A 29 -4.73 -9.75 -4.94
N ILE A 30 -4.12 -8.59 -4.65
CA ILE A 30 -4.83 -7.39 -4.15
C ILE A 30 -5.62 -6.76 -5.30
N LYS A 31 -4.99 -6.58 -6.45
CA LYS A 31 -5.65 -6.07 -7.66
C LYS A 31 -6.82 -6.97 -8.10
N TYR A 32 -6.69 -8.28 -7.90
CA TYR A 32 -7.76 -9.22 -8.18
C TYR A 32 -9.00 -8.96 -7.31
N GLY A 33 -8.82 -8.62 -6.02
CA GLY A 33 -9.93 -8.27 -5.14
C GLY A 33 -10.80 -7.14 -5.68
N ALA A 34 -10.17 -6.12 -6.28
CA ALA A 34 -10.93 -5.02 -6.90
C ALA A 34 -11.65 -5.42 -8.22
N LYS A 35 -11.40 -6.61 -8.76
CA LYS A 35 -12.10 -7.14 -9.94
C LYS A 35 -13.28 -8.05 -9.59
N VAL A 36 -13.31 -8.56 -8.37
CA VAL A 36 -14.33 -9.52 -7.92
C VAL A 36 -15.67 -8.85 -7.63
N HIS A 37 -15.67 -7.57 -7.30
CA HIS A 37 -16.86 -6.83 -6.91
C HIS A 37 -17.02 -5.56 -7.74
N SER A 38 -18.23 -5.31 -8.28
CA SER A 38 -18.50 -4.19 -9.22
C SER A 38 -18.25 -2.80 -8.62
N LYS A 39 -18.48 -2.63 -7.32
CA LYS A 39 -18.25 -1.37 -6.59
C LYS A 39 -16.79 -1.22 -6.10
N ALA A 40 -15.94 -2.26 -6.26
CA ALA A 40 -14.56 -2.24 -5.77
C ALA A 40 -13.62 -1.51 -6.74
N LYS A 41 -12.72 -0.69 -6.17
CA LYS A 41 -11.73 0.09 -6.90
C LYS A 41 -10.36 -0.11 -6.25
N PHE A 42 -9.36 -0.51 -7.03
CA PHE A 42 -7.99 -0.61 -6.54
C PHE A 42 -7.36 0.79 -6.43
N VAL A 43 -6.70 1.03 -5.31
CA VAL A 43 -5.92 2.24 -5.02
C VAL A 43 -4.52 1.84 -4.59
N LEU A 44 -3.51 2.43 -5.22
CA LEU A 44 -2.13 2.23 -4.77
C LEU A 44 -1.90 2.99 -3.46
N ASP A 45 -1.37 2.30 -2.44
CA ASP A 45 -1.18 2.93 -1.15
C ASP A 45 -0.03 3.97 -1.18
N LYS A 46 -0.15 4.98 -0.32
CA LYS A 46 0.79 6.09 -0.29
C LYS A 46 2.17 5.73 0.26
N TYR A 47 2.24 4.73 1.14
CA TYR A 47 3.50 4.30 1.72
C TYR A 47 4.41 3.74 0.63
N HIS A 48 3.91 2.82 -0.19
CA HIS A 48 4.68 2.24 -1.30
C HIS A 48 4.98 3.28 -2.39
N MET A 49 4.03 4.17 -2.71
CA MET A 49 4.32 5.30 -3.60
C MET A 49 5.51 6.12 -3.09
N HIS A 50 5.46 6.54 -1.83
CA HIS A 50 6.53 7.33 -1.21
C HIS A 50 7.87 6.59 -1.21
N LYS A 51 7.86 5.30 -0.83
CA LYS A 51 9.04 4.44 -0.82
C LYS A 51 9.75 4.42 -2.19
N TYR A 52 9.00 4.22 -3.28
CA TYR A 52 9.57 4.20 -4.63
C TYR A 52 10.04 5.59 -5.09
N ILE A 53 9.32 6.65 -4.77
CA ILE A 53 9.74 8.02 -5.07
C ILE A 53 11.03 8.38 -4.31
N VAL A 54 11.14 8.01 -3.04
CA VAL A 54 12.37 8.19 -2.25
C VAL A 54 13.52 7.36 -2.84
N ALA A 55 13.28 6.11 -3.23
CA ALA A 55 14.32 5.27 -3.86
C ALA A 55 14.86 5.87 -5.16
N ALA A 56 13.97 6.52 -5.95
CA ALA A 56 14.37 7.20 -7.19
C ALA A 56 15.19 8.49 -6.98
N THR A 57 15.09 9.12 -5.81
CA THR A 57 15.60 10.49 -5.63
C THR A 57 16.68 10.64 -4.55
N SER A 58 16.78 9.67 -3.62
CA SER A 58 17.66 9.80 -2.44
C SER A 58 19.14 9.97 -2.74
N HIS A 59 19.60 9.57 -3.91
CA HIS A 59 21.00 9.71 -4.34
C HIS A 59 21.34 11.10 -4.91
N LEU A 60 20.34 11.94 -5.16
CA LEU A 60 20.52 13.28 -5.73
C LEU A 60 20.96 14.34 -4.70
N MET A 61 21.31 13.92 -3.49
CA MET A 61 21.82 14.78 -2.42
C MET A 61 20.89 16.00 -2.18
N ASP A 62 21.39 17.22 -2.39
CA ASP A 62 20.65 18.46 -2.14
C ASP A 62 19.41 18.62 -3.05
N SER A 63 19.46 18.08 -4.27
CA SER A 63 18.35 18.13 -5.23
C SER A 63 17.27 17.06 -4.98
N ALA A 64 17.48 16.15 -4.02
CA ALA A 64 16.55 15.06 -3.78
C ALA A 64 15.14 15.52 -3.36
N SER A 65 15.05 16.62 -2.62
CA SER A 65 13.77 17.20 -2.19
C SER A 65 12.99 17.78 -3.36
N ASP A 66 13.67 18.47 -4.26
CA ASP A 66 13.08 19.13 -5.42
C ASP A 66 12.58 18.09 -6.41
N ALA A 67 13.40 17.09 -6.72
CA ALA A 67 13.02 15.98 -7.58
C ALA A 67 11.79 15.23 -7.06
N ARG A 68 11.70 14.98 -5.73
CA ARG A 68 10.49 14.40 -5.11
C ARG A 68 9.27 15.30 -5.29
N SER A 69 9.44 16.58 -5.07
CA SER A 69 8.37 17.57 -5.20
C SER A 69 7.84 17.64 -6.63
N GLU A 70 8.69 17.54 -7.63
CA GLU A 70 8.31 17.52 -9.05
C GLU A 70 7.51 16.26 -9.41
N ILE A 71 7.94 15.08 -8.95
CA ILE A 71 7.17 13.84 -9.16
C ILE A 71 5.78 13.96 -8.50
N TRP A 72 5.71 14.45 -7.25
CA TRP A 72 4.43 14.68 -6.58
C TRP A 72 3.58 15.74 -7.26
N HIS A 73 4.21 16.79 -7.78
CA HIS A 73 3.50 17.80 -8.56
C HIS A 73 2.86 17.20 -9.81
N ALA A 74 3.60 16.39 -10.57
CA ALA A 74 3.08 15.69 -11.75
C ALA A 74 1.89 14.77 -11.41
N ILE A 75 1.98 14.03 -10.29
CA ILE A 75 0.89 13.18 -9.78
C ILE A 75 -0.34 14.02 -9.42
N ASN A 76 -0.16 15.11 -8.68
CA ASN A 76 -1.25 15.99 -8.27
C ASN A 76 -1.90 16.70 -9.47
N LYS A 77 -1.12 17.07 -10.49
CA LYS A 77 -1.61 17.59 -11.76
C LYS A 77 -2.24 16.53 -12.66
N LYS A 78 -2.21 15.26 -12.25
CA LYS A 78 -2.71 14.11 -13.03
C LYS A 78 -2.03 13.98 -14.41
N ASN A 79 -0.79 14.44 -14.52
CA ASN A 79 -0.04 14.48 -15.75
C ASN A 79 0.99 13.36 -15.83
N LYS A 80 0.60 12.22 -16.45
CA LYS A 80 1.46 11.05 -16.59
C LYS A 80 2.74 11.37 -17.41
N LYS A 81 2.60 12.16 -18.47
CA LYS A 81 3.75 12.53 -19.34
C LYS A 81 4.77 13.37 -18.59
N LEU A 82 4.30 14.29 -17.73
CA LEU A 82 5.18 15.07 -16.88
C LEU A 82 5.93 14.19 -15.88
N ALA A 83 5.23 13.25 -15.23
CA ALA A 83 5.87 12.30 -14.33
C ALA A 83 6.93 11.45 -15.05
N GLU A 84 6.61 10.96 -16.25
CA GLU A 84 7.54 10.19 -17.08
C GLU A 84 8.78 11.01 -17.41
N LYS A 85 8.61 12.25 -17.89
CA LYS A 85 9.71 13.18 -18.21
C LYS A 85 10.60 13.43 -17.00
N THR A 86 10.01 13.70 -15.83
CA THR A 86 10.79 13.92 -14.59
C THR A 86 11.63 12.69 -14.22
N PHE A 87 11.10 11.47 -14.36
CA PHE A 87 11.89 10.26 -14.15
C PHE A 87 13.01 10.10 -15.16
N ASP A 88 12.79 10.45 -16.44
CA ASP A 88 13.82 10.39 -17.48
C ASP A 88 14.96 11.39 -17.20
N GLU A 89 14.63 12.60 -16.81
CA GLU A 89 15.61 13.60 -16.38
C GLU A 89 16.45 13.14 -15.20
N ILE A 90 15.82 12.46 -14.21
CA ILE A 90 16.55 11.87 -13.07
C ILE A 90 17.50 10.75 -13.55
N ILE A 91 17.06 9.90 -14.48
CA ILE A 91 17.91 8.83 -15.04
C ILE A 91 19.12 9.42 -15.75
N GLU A 92 18.93 10.46 -16.59
CA GLU A 92 19.99 11.12 -17.32
C GLU A 92 21.02 11.78 -16.40
N LEU A 93 20.59 12.36 -15.28
CA LEU A 93 21.46 12.95 -14.27
C LEU A 93 22.16 11.95 -13.35
N THR A 94 21.81 10.68 -13.43
CA THR A 94 22.32 9.64 -12.52
C THR A 94 23.49 8.92 -13.15
N GLU A 95 24.71 9.09 -12.62
CA GLU A 95 25.91 8.47 -13.16
C GLU A 95 26.05 6.97 -12.78
N ALA A 96 25.67 6.61 -11.55
CA ALA A 96 25.86 5.24 -11.04
C ALA A 96 24.78 4.28 -11.59
N GLU A 97 25.19 3.26 -12.33
CA GLU A 97 24.32 2.26 -12.95
C GLU A 97 23.32 1.61 -11.95
N SER A 98 23.81 1.29 -10.72
CA SER A 98 22.95 0.71 -9.68
C SER A 98 21.83 1.66 -9.26
N LYS A 99 22.07 2.97 -9.29
CA LYS A 99 21.08 4.02 -8.99
C LYS A 99 20.14 4.24 -10.17
N GLN A 100 20.65 4.24 -11.39
CA GLN A 100 19.80 4.29 -12.59
C GLN A 100 18.77 3.14 -12.58
N LYS A 101 19.19 1.90 -12.32
CA LYS A 101 18.29 0.76 -12.18
C LYS A 101 17.20 0.96 -11.11
N ALA A 102 17.55 1.61 -10.00
CA ALA A 102 16.56 1.92 -8.95
C ALA A 102 15.55 3.00 -9.42
N VAL A 103 16.00 3.99 -10.18
CA VAL A 103 15.11 5.01 -10.78
C VAL A 103 14.21 4.39 -11.83
N GLU A 104 14.73 3.55 -12.71
CA GLU A 104 13.97 2.82 -13.73
C GLU A 104 12.90 1.91 -13.11
N ALA A 105 13.26 1.17 -12.06
CA ALA A 105 12.31 0.34 -11.31
C ALA A 105 11.19 1.19 -10.69
N SER A 106 11.54 2.34 -10.14
CA SER A 106 10.57 3.29 -9.55
C SER A 106 9.67 3.91 -10.61
N LYS A 107 10.23 4.33 -11.75
CA LYS A 107 9.49 4.81 -12.92
C LYS A 107 8.48 3.75 -13.37
N LYS A 108 8.95 2.53 -13.60
CA LYS A 108 8.11 1.39 -14.02
C LYS A 108 6.97 1.14 -13.03
N TYR A 109 7.27 1.17 -11.74
CA TYR A 109 6.28 0.94 -10.70
C TYR A 109 5.21 2.06 -10.67
N ILE A 110 5.61 3.32 -10.61
CA ILE A 110 4.70 4.47 -10.54
C ILE A 110 3.86 4.59 -11.83
N LEU A 111 4.47 4.53 -13.00
CA LEU A 111 3.76 4.66 -14.27
C LEU A 111 2.88 3.42 -14.59
N GLY A 112 3.31 2.24 -14.14
CA GLY A 112 2.54 1.00 -14.27
C GLY A 112 1.27 0.97 -13.41
N HIS A 113 1.30 1.66 -12.25
CA HIS A 113 0.15 1.78 -11.36
C HIS A 113 -0.60 3.12 -11.51
N TRP A 114 -0.35 3.87 -12.59
CA TRP A 114 -0.90 5.22 -12.76
C TRP A 114 -2.41 5.29 -12.60
N SER A 115 -3.16 4.32 -13.14
CA SER A 115 -4.62 4.27 -12.99
C SER A 115 -5.06 4.18 -11.53
N ALA A 116 -4.41 3.31 -10.75
CA ALA A 116 -4.69 3.14 -9.32
C ALA A 116 -4.33 4.39 -8.51
N ILE A 117 -3.20 5.04 -8.85
CA ILE A 117 -2.80 6.33 -8.28
C ILE A 117 -3.87 7.38 -8.58
N MET A 118 -4.34 7.46 -9.82
CA MET A 118 -5.37 8.43 -10.22
C MET A 118 -6.73 8.15 -9.54
N THR A 119 -7.06 6.88 -9.29
CA THR A 119 -8.24 6.53 -8.48
C THR A 119 -8.13 7.15 -7.09
N GLY A 120 -7.00 7.00 -6.41
CA GLY A 120 -6.76 7.61 -5.11
C GLY A 120 -6.75 9.16 -5.13
N VAL A 121 -6.16 9.76 -6.17
CA VAL A 121 -6.10 11.22 -6.31
C VAL A 121 -7.49 11.83 -6.56
N ARG A 122 -8.32 11.19 -7.39
CA ARG A 122 -9.67 11.68 -7.71
C ARG A 122 -10.64 11.54 -6.54
N ASN A 123 -10.51 10.48 -5.76
CA ASN A 123 -11.41 10.16 -4.66
C ASN A 123 -10.79 10.46 -3.28
N ARG A 124 -9.95 11.49 -3.20
CA ARG A 124 -9.17 11.82 -2.00
C ARG A 124 -10.03 12.14 -0.77
N LYS A 125 -11.25 12.60 -0.97
CA LYS A 125 -12.19 12.91 0.12
C LYS A 125 -12.81 11.66 0.73
N ASP A 126 -13.08 10.66 -0.09
CA ASP A 126 -13.81 9.45 0.29
C ASP A 126 -12.89 8.28 0.62
N ASN A 127 -11.68 8.28 0.05
CA ASN A 127 -10.69 7.23 0.28
C ASN A 127 -9.88 7.50 1.56
N ILE A 128 -10.21 6.79 2.62
CA ILE A 128 -9.49 6.80 3.89
C ILE A 128 -8.10 6.15 3.69
N HIS A 129 -7.08 6.72 4.33
CA HIS A 129 -5.73 6.16 4.25
C HIS A 129 -5.67 4.73 4.79
N CYS A 130 -5.01 3.85 4.05
CA CYS A 130 -4.74 2.50 4.50
C CYS A 130 -3.79 2.52 5.70
N SER A 131 -4.21 1.90 6.80
CA SER A 131 -3.41 1.72 8.01
C SER A 131 -2.92 0.27 8.18
N ALA A 132 -3.00 -0.56 7.13
CA ALA A 132 -2.67 -1.98 7.19
C ALA A 132 -1.24 -2.24 7.71
N GLU A 133 -0.25 -1.47 7.24
CA GLU A 133 1.14 -1.56 7.72
C GLU A 133 1.24 -1.34 9.24
N GLY A 134 0.56 -0.31 9.75
CA GLY A 134 0.51 -0.05 11.19
C GLY A 134 -0.17 -1.17 11.96
N HIS A 135 -1.28 -1.70 11.46
CA HIS A 135 -1.97 -2.81 12.10
C HIS A 135 -1.14 -4.10 12.07
N ILE A 136 -0.53 -4.44 10.94
CA ILE A 136 0.35 -5.61 10.82
C ILE A 136 1.54 -5.46 11.78
N SER A 137 2.17 -4.29 11.83
CA SER A 137 3.27 -4.03 12.75
C SER A 137 2.84 -4.21 14.21
N HIS A 138 1.78 -3.57 14.64
CA HIS A 138 1.33 -3.64 16.05
C HIS A 138 0.67 -4.96 16.43
N ILE A 139 0.06 -5.69 15.50
CA ILE A 139 -0.60 -6.95 15.81
C ILE A 139 0.36 -8.13 15.70
N PHE A 140 1.21 -8.15 14.68
CA PHE A 140 2.04 -9.32 14.36
C PHE A 140 3.52 -9.12 14.65
N SER A 141 4.12 -8.00 14.21
CA SER A 141 5.58 -7.82 14.24
C SER A 141 6.18 -7.88 15.64
N ASP A 142 5.50 -7.31 16.63
CA ASP A 142 5.94 -7.36 18.04
C ASP A 142 6.23 -8.77 18.56
N ARG A 143 5.58 -9.78 18.01
CA ARG A 143 5.68 -11.16 18.48
C ARG A 143 6.26 -12.11 17.44
N LEU A 144 6.15 -11.80 16.17
CA LEU A 144 6.53 -12.72 15.09
C LEU A 144 7.79 -12.29 14.35
N SER A 145 8.23 -11.00 14.42
CA SER A 145 9.39 -10.52 13.67
C SER A 145 10.44 -9.78 14.47
N SER A 146 10.11 -9.17 15.60
CA SER A 146 11.04 -8.27 16.31
C SER A 146 12.00 -8.94 17.30
N ARG A 147 11.86 -10.25 17.51
CA ARG A 147 12.76 -11.05 18.37
C ARG A 147 13.00 -12.41 17.72
N PRO A 148 14.17 -13.03 17.90
CA PRO A 148 14.44 -14.37 17.40
C PRO A 148 13.64 -15.41 18.21
N LEU A 149 12.34 -15.46 17.98
CA LEU A 149 11.44 -16.45 18.54
C LEU A 149 11.27 -17.53 17.49
N GLY A 150 11.74 -18.73 17.79
CA GLY A 150 11.53 -19.91 16.95
C GLY A 150 10.07 -20.37 17.00
N TRP A 151 9.20 -19.72 16.22
CA TRP A 151 7.81 -20.13 16.08
C TRP A 151 7.69 -21.28 15.08
N SER A 152 6.99 -22.36 15.47
CA SER A 152 6.41 -23.28 14.48
C SER A 152 5.31 -22.57 13.70
N VAL A 153 5.01 -23.02 12.47
CA VAL A 153 3.91 -22.46 11.66
C VAL A 153 2.59 -22.46 12.44
N ILE A 154 2.27 -23.57 13.12
CA ILE A 154 1.06 -23.70 13.94
C ILE A 154 1.09 -22.73 15.13
N GLY A 155 2.24 -22.58 15.78
CA GLY A 155 2.39 -21.66 16.91
C GLY A 155 2.24 -20.20 16.48
N ALA A 156 2.80 -19.82 15.34
CA ALA A 156 2.67 -18.47 14.77
C ALA A 156 1.21 -18.17 14.42
N ASP A 157 0.51 -19.10 13.78
CA ASP A 157 -0.91 -18.95 13.42
C ASP A 157 -1.79 -18.76 14.67
N LYS A 158 -1.64 -19.64 15.67
CA LYS A 158 -2.39 -19.51 16.94
C LYS A 158 -2.10 -18.19 17.66
N MET A 159 -0.85 -17.75 17.67
CA MET A 159 -0.48 -16.45 18.27
C MET A 159 -1.12 -15.29 17.50
N ALA A 160 -1.13 -15.34 16.18
CA ALA A 160 -1.78 -14.34 15.34
C ALA A 160 -3.29 -14.27 15.64
N GLN A 161 -3.98 -15.42 15.69
CA GLN A 161 -5.41 -15.50 16.00
C GLN A 161 -5.73 -14.93 17.40
N LEU A 162 -4.94 -15.26 18.42
CA LEU A 162 -5.10 -14.74 19.78
C LEU A 162 -4.93 -13.21 19.84
N ARG A 163 -3.96 -12.68 19.11
CA ARG A 163 -3.73 -11.23 19.06
C ARG A 163 -4.88 -10.49 18.36
N VAL A 164 -5.38 -11.02 17.27
CA VAL A 164 -6.57 -10.49 16.57
C VAL A 164 -7.79 -10.58 17.49
N TYR A 165 -8.04 -11.70 18.17
CA TYR A 165 -9.13 -11.86 19.12
C TYR A 165 -9.11 -10.80 20.22
N LYS A 166 -7.92 -10.60 20.85
CA LYS A 166 -7.73 -9.56 21.86
C LYS A 166 -7.92 -8.14 21.29
N ARG A 167 -7.41 -7.88 20.07
CA ARG A 167 -7.49 -6.56 19.43
C ARG A 167 -8.93 -6.19 19.07
N ASN A 168 -9.76 -7.19 18.78
CA ASN A 168 -11.19 -7.02 18.55
C ASN A 168 -12.01 -6.82 19.86
N GLY A 169 -11.34 -6.54 20.98
CA GLY A 169 -11.97 -6.21 22.25
C GLY A 169 -12.50 -7.42 23.04
N ARG A 170 -12.19 -8.64 22.58
CA ARG A 170 -12.67 -9.85 23.27
C ARG A 170 -11.81 -10.21 24.49
N SER A 171 -12.43 -10.82 25.50
CA SER A 171 -11.76 -11.20 26.74
C SER A 171 -10.96 -12.49 26.56
N MET A 172 -9.66 -12.44 26.85
CA MET A 172 -8.81 -13.64 26.86
C MET A 172 -9.21 -14.64 27.95
N LEU A 173 -9.86 -14.19 29.02
CA LEU A 173 -10.33 -15.07 30.10
C LEU A 173 -11.47 -15.99 29.65
N GLU A 174 -12.24 -15.59 28.66
CA GLU A 174 -13.31 -16.42 28.08
C GLU A 174 -12.78 -17.64 27.29
N LEU A 175 -11.53 -17.56 26.82
CA LEU A 175 -10.90 -18.67 26.12
C LEU A 175 -10.28 -19.72 27.06
N VAL A 176 -10.12 -19.41 28.34
CA VAL A 176 -9.43 -20.27 29.33
C VAL A 176 -10.44 -20.93 30.27
N ARG A 177 -11.68 -20.52 30.22
CA ARG A 177 -12.80 -21.12 30.96
C ARG A 177 -13.54 -22.16 30.15
#